data_2843267b20e3c204c93de2e5d9431a73
#
_entry.id   2843267b20e3c204c93de2e5d9431a73
#
_cell.length_a   1.000
_cell.length_b   1.000
_cell.length_c   1.000
_cell.angle_alpha   90.00
_cell.angle_beta   90.00
_cell.angle_gamma   90.00
#
_symmetry.space_group_name_H-M   'P 1'
#
loop_
_entity.id
_entity.type
_entity.pdbx_description
1 polymer ?
#
loop_
_entity_poly.entity_id
_entity_poly.type
_entity_poly.pdbx_seq_one_letter_code
_entity_poly.pdbx_strand_id
1 'polypeptide(L)'
;DHDMGITHIIRGDDHLRNAFRQIPIYEAMGWDVPFMAHVPMIHGSDGAKLSKRHGALSTLAYREMGYLPEAMRAYLLRIGWSHGDQEIFTDDEAVAAFDISGINRAPGRLDLDKLGQVNSHFLREADDDRLFALLSPYWAAEGATDEAEPRLRAALPHMKDRGTTLPELAQAFAFLLAKRTLEMNKKARKAVS
;
A
#
# COMPACT_ATOMS: atom_id res chain seq x y z
N ASP A 1 -13.68 12.29 -23.54
CA ASP A 1 -12.22 12.46 -23.67
C ASP A 1 -11.86 13.65 -24.55
N HIS A 2 -12.48 13.80 -25.77
CA HIS A 2 -12.18 14.87 -26.72
C HIS A 2 -12.42 16.25 -26.12
N ASP A 3 -13.62 16.52 -25.60
CA ASP A 3 -14.03 17.82 -25.05
C ASP A 3 -13.19 18.21 -23.81
N MET A 4 -12.61 17.23 -23.12
CA MET A 4 -11.71 17.44 -21.99
C MET A 4 -10.24 17.57 -22.38
N GLY A 5 -9.91 17.46 -23.68
CA GLY A 5 -8.54 17.54 -24.17
C GLY A 5 -7.62 16.40 -23.68
N ILE A 6 -8.18 15.19 -23.46
CA ILE A 6 -7.41 14.03 -23.03
C ILE A 6 -6.43 13.61 -24.12
N THR A 7 -5.15 13.61 -23.80
CA THR A 7 -4.05 13.25 -24.73
C THR A 7 -3.59 11.81 -24.57
N HIS A 8 -3.75 11.22 -23.39
CA HIS A 8 -3.30 9.86 -23.05
C HIS A 8 -4.39 9.11 -22.28
N ILE A 9 -4.67 7.87 -22.70
CA ILE A 9 -5.60 6.95 -22.02
C ILE A 9 -4.79 5.75 -21.56
N ILE A 10 -4.61 5.63 -20.24
CA ILE A 10 -3.94 4.48 -19.61
C ILE A 10 -4.99 3.73 -18.80
N ARG A 11 -5.29 2.47 -19.16
CA ARG A 11 -6.37 1.69 -18.56
C ARG A 11 -6.11 0.19 -18.58
N GLY A 12 -6.95 -0.61 -17.92
CA GLY A 12 -6.84 -2.06 -17.93
C GLY A 12 -7.01 -2.66 -19.35
N ASP A 13 -6.34 -3.77 -19.62
CA ASP A 13 -6.37 -4.48 -20.91
C ASP A 13 -7.72 -5.11 -21.25
N ASP A 14 -8.61 -5.28 -20.27
CA ASP A 14 -10.01 -5.66 -20.48
C ASP A 14 -10.79 -4.61 -21.31
N HIS A 15 -10.28 -3.38 -21.37
CA HIS A 15 -10.81 -2.31 -22.22
C HIS A 15 -10.17 -2.23 -23.60
N LEU A 16 -9.23 -3.12 -23.95
CA LEU A 16 -8.57 -3.10 -25.26
C LEU A 16 -9.58 -3.17 -26.41
N ARG A 17 -10.61 -4.01 -26.29
CA ARG A 17 -11.67 -4.13 -27.31
C ARG A 17 -12.47 -2.84 -27.50
N ASN A 18 -12.50 -1.97 -26.51
CA ASN A 18 -13.18 -0.68 -26.62
C ASN A 18 -12.40 0.29 -27.52
N ALA A 19 -11.07 0.20 -27.54
CA ALA A 19 -10.22 1.00 -28.43
C ALA A 19 -10.61 0.81 -29.90
N PHE A 20 -10.85 -0.44 -30.33
CA PHE A 20 -11.27 -0.75 -31.70
C PHE A 20 -12.63 -0.15 -32.09
N ARG A 21 -13.45 0.21 -31.12
CA ARG A 21 -14.74 0.89 -31.35
C ARG A 21 -14.60 2.41 -31.23
N GLN A 22 -13.71 2.88 -30.38
CA GLN A 22 -13.52 4.32 -30.10
C GLN A 22 -12.69 4.99 -31.20
N ILE A 23 -11.61 4.36 -31.67
CA ILE A 23 -10.73 4.92 -32.71
C ILE A 23 -11.51 5.32 -33.98
N PRO A 24 -12.36 4.46 -34.58
CA PRO A 24 -13.14 4.84 -35.76
C PRO A 24 -14.08 6.04 -35.53
N ILE A 25 -14.56 6.25 -34.28
CA ILE A 25 -15.38 7.42 -33.96
C ILE A 25 -14.53 8.69 -34.01
N TYR A 26 -13.33 8.68 -33.41
CA TYR A 26 -12.39 9.81 -33.49
C TYR A 26 -12.06 10.13 -34.95
N GLU A 27 -11.74 9.12 -35.76
CA GLU A 27 -11.42 9.28 -37.18
C GLU A 27 -12.61 9.86 -37.98
N ALA A 28 -13.83 9.33 -37.77
CA ALA A 28 -15.04 9.79 -38.44
C ALA A 28 -15.41 11.24 -38.08
N MET A 29 -15.07 11.69 -36.88
CA MET A 29 -15.30 13.03 -36.39
C MET A 29 -14.17 14.00 -36.75
N GLY A 30 -13.07 13.51 -37.32
CA GLY A 30 -11.87 14.30 -37.64
C GLY A 30 -11.13 14.77 -36.38
N TRP A 31 -11.23 14.04 -35.28
CA TRP A 31 -10.56 14.32 -34.01
C TRP A 31 -9.21 13.60 -33.92
N ASP A 32 -8.27 14.21 -33.21
CA ASP A 32 -7.00 13.56 -32.89
C ASP A 32 -7.24 12.38 -31.96
N VAL A 33 -6.72 11.20 -32.33
CA VAL A 33 -6.81 9.98 -31.51
C VAL A 33 -5.82 10.10 -30.34
N PRO A 34 -6.27 10.00 -29.07
CA PRO A 34 -5.35 10.03 -27.94
C PRO A 34 -4.43 8.80 -27.94
N PHE A 35 -3.24 8.96 -27.35
CA PHE A 35 -2.35 7.82 -27.13
C PHE A 35 -3.02 6.83 -26.16
N MET A 36 -3.03 5.54 -26.51
CA MET A 36 -3.68 4.50 -25.70
C MET A 36 -2.66 3.49 -25.20
N ALA A 37 -2.57 3.33 -23.87
CA ALA A 37 -1.81 2.28 -23.21
C ALA A 37 -2.75 1.36 -22.40
N HIS A 38 -2.48 0.06 -22.42
CA HIS A 38 -3.27 -0.93 -21.73
C HIS A 38 -2.40 -1.68 -20.72
N VAL A 39 -2.74 -1.58 -19.43
CA VAL A 39 -2.05 -2.24 -18.33
C VAL A 39 -2.66 -3.61 -18.11
N PRO A 40 -1.87 -4.69 -18.00
CA PRO A 40 -2.38 -6.02 -17.71
C PRO A 40 -3.20 -6.06 -16.42
N MET A 41 -4.20 -6.94 -16.39
CA MET A 41 -5.02 -7.15 -15.20
C MET A 41 -4.21 -7.78 -14.07
N ILE A 42 -4.56 -7.42 -12.82
CA ILE A 42 -3.97 -8.05 -11.64
C ILE A 42 -4.72 -9.37 -11.37
N HIS A 43 -3.95 -10.43 -11.11
CA HIS A 43 -4.45 -11.75 -10.76
C HIS A 43 -4.28 -12.01 -9.26
N GLY A 44 -5.11 -12.87 -8.71
CA GLY A 44 -4.97 -13.40 -7.37
C GLY A 44 -3.83 -14.42 -7.26
N SER A 45 -3.57 -14.91 -6.06
CA SER A 45 -2.57 -15.96 -5.80
C SER A 45 -2.89 -17.27 -6.55
N ASP A 46 -4.16 -17.53 -6.83
CA ASP A 46 -4.67 -18.67 -7.61
C ASP A 46 -4.45 -18.52 -9.13
N GLY A 47 -3.94 -17.37 -9.59
CA GLY A 47 -3.75 -17.05 -11.00
C GLY A 47 -5.03 -16.64 -11.74
N ALA A 48 -6.19 -16.60 -11.08
CA ALA A 48 -7.41 -16.07 -11.67
C ALA A 48 -7.42 -14.54 -11.63
N LYS A 49 -8.17 -13.91 -12.57
CA LYS A 49 -8.37 -12.47 -12.56
C LYS A 49 -8.92 -12.03 -11.20
N LEU A 50 -8.25 -11.09 -10.55
CA LEU A 50 -8.69 -10.54 -9.28
C LEU A 50 -10.06 -9.88 -9.44
N SER A 51 -11.07 -10.38 -8.75
CA SER A 51 -12.44 -9.87 -8.80
C SER A 51 -13.05 -9.88 -7.41
N LYS A 52 -14.11 -9.09 -7.21
CA LYS A 52 -14.85 -9.06 -5.93
C LYS A 52 -15.31 -10.46 -5.47
N ARG A 53 -15.59 -11.38 -6.42
CA ARG A 53 -15.99 -12.77 -6.13
C ARG A 53 -14.81 -13.63 -5.65
N HIS A 54 -13.58 -13.24 -5.93
CA HIS A 54 -12.35 -13.93 -5.57
C HIS A 54 -11.56 -13.18 -4.48
N GLY A 55 -12.26 -12.40 -3.64
CA GLY A 55 -11.63 -11.70 -2.52
C GLY A 55 -10.90 -10.40 -2.87
N ALA A 56 -11.13 -9.83 -4.07
CA ALA A 56 -10.65 -8.48 -4.34
C ALA A 56 -11.29 -7.50 -3.34
N LEU A 57 -10.48 -7.03 -2.44
CA LEU A 57 -10.86 -6.05 -1.44
C LEU A 57 -11.01 -4.67 -2.12
N SER A 58 -11.91 -3.84 -1.59
CA SER A 58 -11.92 -2.43 -1.96
C SER A 58 -10.64 -1.76 -1.43
N THR A 59 -10.22 -0.66 -2.03
CA THR A 59 -9.07 0.11 -1.54
C THR A 59 -9.23 0.50 -0.06
N LEU A 60 -10.47 0.75 0.38
CA LEU A 60 -10.77 1.07 1.78
C LEU A 60 -10.50 -0.11 2.72
N ALA A 61 -10.72 -1.34 2.28
CA ALA A 61 -10.43 -2.52 3.11
C ALA A 61 -8.92 -2.64 3.42
N TYR A 62 -8.04 -2.30 2.50
CA TYR A 62 -6.60 -2.26 2.79
C TYR A 62 -6.25 -1.19 3.84
N ARG A 63 -6.93 -0.04 3.82
CA ARG A 63 -6.81 0.96 4.89
C ARG A 63 -7.27 0.39 6.24
N GLU A 64 -8.39 -0.33 6.29
CA GLU A 64 -8.90 -0.99 7.50
C GLU A 64 -7.94 -2.08 8.00
N MET A 65 -7.24 -2.77 7.10
CA MET A 65 -6.16 -3.72 7.42
C MET A 65 -4.89 -3.03 7.93
N GLY A 66 -4.80 -1.69 7.85
CA GLY A 66 -3.68 -0.91 8.37
C GLY A 66 -2.52 -0.73 7.40
N TYR A 67 -2.76 -0.81 6.09
CA TYR A 67 -1.77 -0.46 5.09
C TYR A 67 -1.74 1.07 4.87
N LEU A 68 -0.54 1.61 4.76
CA LEU A 68 -0.32 3.02 4.44
C LEU A 68 -0.63 3.31 2.96
N PRO A 69 -1.20 4.48 2.63
CA PRO A 69 -1.53 4.80 1.23
C PRO A 69 -0.31 4.84 0.31
N GLU A 70 0.83 5.34 0.78
CA GLU A 70 2.09 5.34 0.03
C GLU A 70 2.61 3.92 -0.24
N ALA A 71 2.47 3.00 0.71
CA ALA A 71 2.82 1.60 0.52
C ALA A 71 1.93 0.93 -0.56
N MET A 72 0.63 1.21 -0.51
CA MET A 72 -0.31 0.74 -1.53
C MET A 72 0.04 1.27 -2.92
N ARG A 73 0.35 2.56 -3.05
CA ARG A 73 0.74 3.16 -4.33
C ARG A 73 2.04 2.57 -4.87
N ALA A 74 3.08 2.49 -4.04
CA ALA A 74 4.36 1.90 -4.44
C ALA A 74 4.21 0.44 -4.88
N TYR A 75 3.43 -0.34 -4.14
CA TYR A 75 3.18 -1.74 -4.47
C TYR A 75 2.38 -1.92 -5.76
N LEU A 76 1.29 -1.16 -5.94
CA LEU A 76 0.48 -1.20 -7.16
C LEU A 76 1.26 -0.73 -8.39
N LEU A 77 2.09 0.31 -8.24
CA LEU A 77 2.99 0.75 -9.30
C LEU A 77 3.89 -0.40 -9.76
N ARG A 78 4.54 -1.08 -8.81
CA ARG A 78 5.47 -2.18 -9.10
C ARG A 78 4.81 -3.40 -9.76
N ILE A 79 3.54 -3.66 -9.48
CA ILE A 79 2.78 -4.73 -10.15
C ILE A 79 2.60 -4.43 -11.64
N GLY A 80 2.31 -3.17 -12.01
CA GLY A 80 1.96 -2.78 -13.38
C GLY A 80 3.10 -2.16 -14.18
N TRP A 81 4.20 -1.78 -13.52
CA TRP A 81 5.30 -1.03 -14.11
C TRP A 81 6.63 -1.38 -13.46
N SER A 82 7.74 -1.20 -14.19
CA SER A 82 9.08 -1.44 -13.67
C SER A 82 10.08 -0.42 -14.20
N HIS A 83 11.05 -0.07 -13.38
CA HIS A 83 12.16 0.81 -13.72
C HIS A 83 13.45 0.27 -13.11
N GLY A 84 14.27 -0.39 -13.94
CA GLY A 84 15.48 -1.06 -13.47
C GLY A 84 15.18 -2.07 -12.35
N ASP A 85 16.07 -2.11 -11.36
CA ASP A 85 16.00 -3.01 -10.20
C ASP A 85 15.33 -2.37 -8.97
N GLN A 86 14.91 -1.10 -9.06
CA GLN A 86 14.28 -0.41 -7.95
C GLN A 86 12.89 -1.00 -7.67
N GLU A 87 12.66 -1.41 -6.43
CA GLU A 87 11.40 -2.03 -6.02
C GLU A 87 10.45 -1.09 -5.29
N ILE A 88 10.98 -0.11 -4.58
CA ILE A 88 10.21 0.84 -3.77
C ILE A 88 10.47 2.25 -4.29
N PHE A 89 9.40 2.98 -4.49
CA PHE A 89 9.41 4.37 -4.95
C PHE A 89 8.57 5.22 -4.00
N THR A 90 9.06 6.39 -3.66
CA THR A 90 8.22 7.49 -3.18
C THR A 90 7.36 8.02 -4.34
N ASP A 91 6.33 8.81 -4.03
CA ASP A 91 5.48 9.40 -5.07
C ASP A 91 6.30 10.29 -6.03
N ASP A 92 7.23 11.09 -5.50
CA ASP A 92 8.07 12.00 -6.29
C ASP A 92 9.05 11.22 -7.19
N GLU A 93 9.68 10.18 -6.66
CA GLU A 93 10.55 9.29 -7.45
C GLU A 93 9.75 8.59 -8.55
N ALA A 94 8.54 8.11 -8.24
CA ALA A 94 7.66 7.46 -9.20
C ALA A 94 7.27 8.42 -10.33
N VAL A 95 6.89 9.65 -10.02
CA VAL A 95 6.56 10.68 -11.01
C VAL A 95 7.77 11.04 -11.88
N ALA A 96 8.95 11.16 -11.28
CA ALA A 96 10.16 11.50 -12.00
C ALA A 96 10.66 10.38 -12.94
N ALA A 97 10.45 9.11 -12.55
CA ALA A 97 10.94 7.94 -13.29
C ALA A 97 9.91 7.36 -14.26
N PHE A 98 8.61 7.69 -14.10
CA PHE A 98 7.54 7.06 -14.87
C PHE A 98 7.66 7.32 -16.36
N ASP A 99 7.67 6.23 -17.12
CA ASP A 99 7.56 6.22 -18.58
C ASP A 99 6.64 5.10 -19.02
N ILE A 100 5.83 5.36 -20.06
CA ILE A 100 4.85 4.40 -20.58
C ILE A 100 5.52 3.11 -21.07
N SER A 101 6.76 3.19 -21.56
CA SER A 101 7.50 2.01 -22.03
C SER A 101 7.84 1.03 -20.92
N GLY A 102 7.84 1.48 -19.64
CA GLY A 102 8.04 0.65 -18.46
C GLY A 102 6.81 -0.15 -18.03
N ILE A 103 5.65 0.04 -18.67
CA ILE A 103 4.44 -0.74 -18.36
C ILE A 103 4.68 -2.23 -18.65
N ASN A 104 4.45 -3.08 -17.64
CA ASN A 104 4.64 -4.52 -17.75
C ASN A 104 3.65 -5.12 -18.78
N ARG A 105 4.12 -6.11 -19.55
CA ARG A 105 3.27 -6.81 -20.53
C ARG A 105 2.57 -8.04 -19.96
N ALA A 106 3.10 -8.59 -18.88
CA ALA A 106 2.54 -9.76 -18.20
C ALA A 106 1.66 -9.34 -17.02
N PRO A 107 0.56 -10.06 -16.74
CA PRO A 107 -0.25 -9.83 -15.56
C PRO A 107 0.57 -9.95 -14.27
N GLY A 108 0.45 -8.98 -13.39
CA GLY A 108 0.99 -9.06 -12.05
C GLY A 108 0.11 -9.91 -11.12
N ARG A 109 0.69 -10.43 -10.05
CA ARG A 109 -0.06 -11.16 -9.01
C ARG A 109 -0.07 -10.36 -7.73
N LEU A 110 -1.24 -10.31 -7.09
CA LEU A 110 -1.37 -9.75 -5.75
C LEU A 110 -0.76 -10.72 -4.75
N ASP A 111 0.24 -10.24 -4.03
CA ASP A 111 0.95 -10.94 -2.96
C ASP A 111 0.90 -10.07 -1.70
N LEU A 112 0.12 -10.51 -0.70
CA LEU A 112 -0.06 -9.76 0.55
C LEU A 112 1.19 -9.76 1.42
N ASP A 113 2.01 -10.81 1.35
CA ASP A 113 3.27 -10.86 2.10
C ASP A 113 4.25 -9.81 1.56
N LYS A 114 4.33 -9.70 0.23
CA LYS A 114 5.14 -8.66 -0.41
C LYS A 114 4.60 -7.26 -0.12
N LEU A 115 3.28 -7.07 -0.14
CA LEU A 115 2.64 -5.81 0.27
C LEU A 115 2.98 -5.47 1.73
N GLY A 116 2.94 -6.45 2.63
CA GLY A 116 3.35 -6.29 4.02
C GLY A 116 4.80 -5.82 4.16
N GLN A 117 5.74 -6.39 3.38
CA GLN A 117 7.14 -5.96 3.35
C GLN A 117 7.29 -4.50 2.89
N VAL A 118 6.58 -4.11 1.81
CA VAL A 118 6.56 -2.73 1.33
C VAL A 118 5.99 -1.80 2.39
N ASN A 119 4.88 -2.18 3.03
CA ASN A 119 4.27 -1.38 4.09
C ASN A 119 5.20 -1.22 5.30
N SER A 120 5.90 -2.29 5.70
CA SER A 120 6.89 -2.25 6.77
C SER A 120 8.04 -1.26 6.48
N HIS A 121 8.46 -1.14 5.21
CA HIS A 121 9.42 -0.12 4.81
C HIS A 121 8.90 1.29 5.10
N PHE A 122 7.69 1.62 4.62
CA PHE A 122 7.10 2.94 4.83
C PHE A 122 6.75 3.22 6.30
N LEU A 123 6.39 2.22 7.09
CA LEU A 123 6.21 2.37 8.53
C LEU A 123 7.50 2.79 9.24
N ARG A 124 8.65 2.23 8.83
CA ARG A 124 9.97 2.61 9.39
C ARG A 124 10.38 4.04 9.04
N GLU A 125 10.12 4.45 7.78
CA GLU A 125 10.46 5.78 7.29
C GLU A 125 9.44 6.87 7.69
N ALA A 126 8.26 6.48 8.19
CA ALA A 126 7.23 7.42 8.56
C ALA A 126 7.69 8.37 9.68
N ASP A 127 7.27 9.62 9.59
CA ASP A 127 7.41 10.60 10.66
C ASP A 127 6.76 10.09 11.96
N ASP A 128 7.43 10.29 13.10
CA ASP A 128 7.01 9.75 14.39
C ASP A 128 5.67 10.33 14.84
N ASP A 129 5.43 11.63 14.66
CA ASP A 129 4.17 12.26 15.07
C ASP A 129 3.01 11.79 14.21
N ARG A 130 3.22 11.67 12.90
CA ARG A 130 2.24 11.10 11.99
C ARG A 130 1.93 9.65 12.34
N LEU A 131 2.95 8.84 12.56
CA LEU A 131 2.77 7.42 12.87
C LEU A 131 2.08 7.25 14.24
N PHE A 132 2.43 8.08 15.22
CA PHE A 132 1.76 8.12 16.51
C PHE A 132 0.26 8.41 16.35
N ALA A 133 -0.10 9.41 15.56
CA ALA A 133 -1.49 9.76 15.29
C ALA A 133 -2.27 8.60 14.62
N LEU A 134 -1.62 7.87 13.70
CA LEU A 134 -2.21 6.70 13.03
C LEU A 134 -2.40 5.50 13.99
N LEU A 135 -1.52 5.32 14.96
CA LEU A 135 -1.58 4.23 15.94
C LEU A 135 -2.52 4.52 17.11
N SER A 136 -2.71 5.79 17.46
CA SER A 136 -3.53 6.21 18.61
C SER A 136 -4.93 5.58 18.66
N PRO A 137 -5.69 5.47 17.57
CA PRO A 137 -7.01 4.83 17.61
C PRO A 137 -6.96 3.35 18.01
N TYR A 138 -5.91 2.62 17.59
CA TYR A 138 -5.73 1.22 17.95
C TYR A 138 -5.39 1.07 19.44
N TRP A 139 -4.50 1.91 19.95
CA TRP A 139 -4.17 1.91 21.39
C TRP A 139 -5.34 2.33 22.27
N ALA A 140 -6.15 3.30 21.82
CA ALA A 140 -7.36 3.70 22.53
C ALA A 140 -8.37 2.55 22.60
N ALA A 141 -8.54 1.77 21.53
CA ALA A 141 -9.38 0.58 21.52
C ALA A 141 -8.91 -0.52 22.48
N GLU A 142 -7.60 -0.61 22.74
CA GLU A 142 -6.97 -1.51 23.70
C GLU A 142 -6.93 -0.93 25.15
N GLY A 143 -7.55 0.23 25.37
CA GLY A 143 -7.67 0.85 26.69
C GLY A 143 -6.47 1.70 27.12
N ALA A 144 -5.68 2.20 26.16
CA ALA A 144 -4.65 3.19 26.48
C ALA A 144 -5.26 4.44 27.12
N THR A 145 -4.57 4.97 28.14
CA THR A 145 -4.89 6.24 28.80
C THR A 145 -3.82 7.28 28.46
N ASP A 146 -4.12 8.55 28.69
CA ASP A 146 -3.17 9.66 28.48
C ASP A 146 -1.84 9.45 29.25
N GLU A 147 -1.88 8.72 30.36
CA GLU A 147 -0.68 8.37 31.11
C GLU A 147 0.29 7.44 30.36
N ALA A 148 -0.19 6.72 29.33
CA ALA A 148 0.64 5.86 28.50
C ALA A 148 1.36 6.65 27.38
N GLU A 149 0.85 7.81 26.97
CA GLU A 149 1.36 8.58 25.83
C GLU A 149 2.87 8.85 25.89
N PRO A 150 3.47 9.34 27.00
CA PRO A 150 4.92 9.60 27.02
C PRO A 150 5.76 8.34 26.77
N ARG A 151 5.30 7.18 27.25
CA ARG A 151 5.98 5.89 27.06
C ARG A 151 5.86 5.40 25.63
N LEU A 152 4.67 5.56 25.05
CA LEU A 152 4.39 5.17 23.65
C LEU A 152 5.23 6.03 22.69
N ARG A 153 5.27 7.35 22.91
CA ARG A 153 6.10 8.26 22.10
C ARG A 153 7.59 7.94 22.21
N ALA A 154 8.09 7.68 23.41
CA ALA A 154 9.50 7.33 23.62
C ALA A 154 9.87 5.98 22.99
N ALA A 155 8.96 5.01 22.96
CA ALA A 155 9.22 3.70 22.39
C ALA A 155 9.08 3.67 20.87
N LEU A 156 8.26 4.54 20.27
CA LEU A 156 7.88 4.49 18.86
C LEU A 156 9.09 4.45 17.91
N PRO A 157 10.11 5.32 18.00
CA PRO A 157 11.26 5.29 17.10
C PRO A 157 12.03 3.95 17.12
N HIS A 158 11.94 3.21 18.22
CA HIS A 158 12.68 1.96 18.46
C HIS A 158 11.88 0.70 18.10
N MET A 159 10.61 0.85 17.74
CA MET A 159 9.69 -0.29 17.56
C MET A 159 8.99 -0.32 16.19
N LYS A 160 9.30 0.59 15.28
CA LYS A 160 8.68 0.68 13.96
C LYS A 160 8.83 -0.58 13.11
N ASP A 161 9.81 -1.43 13.42
CA ASP A 161 10.09 -2.70 12.75
C ASP A 161 9.28 -3.89 13.30
N ARG A 162 8.44 -3.68 14.33
CA ARG A 162 7.73 -4.73 15.05
C ARG A 162 6.40 -5.16 14.45
N GLY A 163 6.00 -4.57 13.33
CA GLY A 163 4.78 -4.93 12.61
C GLY A 163 4.87 -4.59 11.13
N THR A 164 4.08 -5.28 10.33
CA THR A 164 3.96 -5.03 8.89
C THR A 164 2.72 -4.21 8.56
N THR A 165 1.79 -4.08 9.52
CA THR A 165 0.57 -3.26 9.43
C THR A 165 0.39 -2.43 10.69
N LEU A 166 -0.47 -1.39 10.64
CA LEU A 166 -0.76 -0.57 11.81
C LEU A 166 -1.33 -1.37 12.99
N PRO A 167 -2.29 -2.32 12.82
CA PRO A 167 -2.77 -3.14 13.92
C PRO A 167 -1.67 -4.01 14.55
N GLU A 168 -0.83 -4.67 13.73
CA GLU A 168 0.28 -5.48 14.23
C GLU A 168 1.29 -4.63 15.00
N LEU A 169 1.64 -3.46 14.44
CA LEU A 169 2.54 -2.52 15.09
C LEU A 169 1.93 -2.03 16.41
N ALA A 170 0.66 -1.64 16.44
CA ALA A 170 -0.02 -1.22 17.66
C ALA A 170 -0.02 -2.31 18.73
N GLN A 171 -0.26 -3.58 18.35
CA GLN A 171 -0.24 -4.73 19.25
C GLN A 171 1.15 -4.95 19.87
N ALA A 172 2.23 -4.66 19.13
CA ALA A 172 3.59 -4.76 19.67
C ALA A 172 3.84 -3.84 20.88
N PHE A 173 3.04 -2.77 21.04
CA PHE A 173 3.09 -1.84 22.18
C PHE A 173 2.19 -2.26 23.34
N ALA A 174 1.42 -3.34 23.27
CA ALA A 174 0.44 -3.73 24.28
C ALA A 174 1.01 -3.77 25.70
N PHE A 175 2.30 -4.13 25.86
CA PHE A 175 2.98 -4.15 27.16
C PHE A 175 3.18 -2.76 27.79
N LEU A 176 3.09 -1.68 27.01
CA LEU A 176 3.21 -0.30 27.46
C LEU A 176 1.86 0.32 27.81
N LEU A 177 0.72 -0.27 27.40
CA LEU A 177 -0.61 0.31 27.57
C LEU A 177 -1.12 0.22 29.00
N ALA A 178 -0.80 -0.86 29.70
CA ALA A 178 -1.33 -1.15 31.02
C ALA A 178 -0.32 -0.83 32.14
N LYS A 179 -0.81 -0.33 33.29
CA LYS A 179 -0.11 -0.44 34.58
C LYS A 179 -0.09 -1.93 35.00
N ARG A 180 0.38 -2.84 34.17
CA ARG A 180 0.48 -4.26 34.50
C ARG A 180 1.82 -4.50 35.17
N THR A 181 1.76 -5.14 36.34
CA THR A 181 2.91 -5.87 36.86
C THR A 181 3.17 -6.98 35.82
N LEU A 182 4.19 -6.80 34.98
CA LEU A 182 4.55 -7.79 33.98
C LEU A 182 4.92 -9.10 34.69
N GLU A 183 4.21 -10.18 34.40
CA GLU A 183 4.64 -11.52 34.83
C GLU A 183 5.90 -11.88 34.06
N MET A 184 7.04 -11.73 34.72
CA MET A 184 8.32 -12.11 34.10
C MET A 184 8.42 -13.62 33.97
N ASN A 185 8.66 -14.10 32.76
CA ASN A 185 9.03 -15.50 32.54
C ASN A 185 10.43 -15.79 33.14
N LYS A 186 10.79 -17.07 33.25
CA LYS A 186 12.09 -17.48 33.85
C LYS A 186 13.32 -16.82 33.21
N LYS A 187 13.28 -16.56 31.90
CA LYS A 187 14.38 -15.93 31.13
C LYS A 187 14.49 -14.44 31.47
N ALA A 188 13.37 -13.73 31.56
CA ALA A 188 13.33 -12.32 31.93
C ALA A 188 13.77 -12.10 33.37
N ARG A 189 13.36 -12.96 34.33
CA ARG A 189 13.82 -12.89 35.74
C ARG A 189 15.32 -13.04 35.86
N LYS A 190 15.93 -13.92 35.04
CA LYS A 190 17.38 -14.16 35.03
C LYS A 190 18.18 -13.00 34.40
N ALA A 191 17.55 -12.18 33.55
CA ALA A 191 18.21 -11.05 32.89
C ALA A 191 18.19 -9.77 33.75
N VAL A 192 17.36 -9.73 34.81
CA VAL A 192 17.19 -8.58 35.72
C VAL A 192 17.81 -8.85 37.10
N SER A 193 18.22 -10.09 37.40
CA SER A 193 19.01 -10.48 38.57
C SER A 193 20.50 -10.40 38.27
#